data_c3de5ae963de371b4a13ae83cb2e01ce
#
_entry.id   c3de5ae963de371b4a13ae83cb2e01ce
#
_cell.length_a   1.000
_cell.length_b   1.000
_cell.length_c   1.000
_cell.angle_alpha   90.00
_cell.angle_beta   90.00
_cell.angle_gamma   90.00
#
_symmetry.space_group_name_H-M   'P 1'
#
loop_
_entity.id
_entity.type
_entity.pdbx_description
1 polymer ?
#
loop_
_entity_poly.entity_id
_entity_poly.type
_entity_poly.pdbx_seq_one_letter_code
_entity_poly.pdbx_strand_id
1 'polypeptide(L)'
;MAKLSDYGIQVERLSNRATVHIDGHDFPVVLSHEALEYIGIVYQEDYQKFESDLNDFLQRSKGKLSVGTIKSSDWKIVKSLVYGMLAAGGLEDSPKDVFTWLGFRNETVKVFTTCMEVFSKNTFQVEDLKKSKKPQDFQKMKRKNNRNQKNNPKN
;
A
#
# COMPACT_ATOMS: atom_id res chain seq x y z
N MET A 1 -30.35 15.90 3.43
CA MET A 1 -29.18 15.50 2.65
C MET A 1 -28.67 14.16 3.14
N ALA A 2 -28.40 13.25 2.25
CA ALA A 2 -28.02 11.91 2.63
C ALA A 2 -26.56 11.85 3.06
N LYS A 3 -26.28 11.00 4.03
CA LYS A 3 -24.92 10.78 4.52
C LYS A 3 -24.54 9.34 4.25
N LEU A 4 -23.26 9.08 4.19
CA LEU A 4 -22.79 7.71 3.95
C LEU A 4 -23.35 6.76 4.99
N SER A 5 -23.47 7.22 6.24
CA SER A 5 -24.00 6.39 7.30
C SER A 5 -25.45 5.99 7.05
N ASP A 6 -26.19 6.77 6.28
CA ASP A 6 -27.58 6.42 5.94
C ASP A 6 -27.63 5.20 5.04
N TYR A 7 -26.51 4.87 4.40
CA TYR A 7 -26.42 3.72 3.53
C TYR A 7 -25.61 2.59 4.20
N GLY A 8 -25.37 2.71 5.48
CA GLY A 8 -24.62 1.67 6.20
C GLY A 8 -23.12 1.75 6.02
N ILE A 9 -22.63 2.84 5.47
CA ILE A 9 -21.19 2.98 5.21
C ILE A 9 -20.56 3.76 6.35
N GLN A 10 -19.62 3.13 7.04
CA GLN A 10 -18.90 3.76 8.13
C GLN A 10 -17.45 3.94 7.70
N VAL A 11 -17.06 5.19 7.54
CA VAL A 11 -15.74 5.52 7.02
C VAL A 11 -14.64 4.93 7.89
N GLU A 12 -14.86 4.87 9.19
CA GLU A 12 -13.86 4.34 10.11
C GLU A 12 -13.57 2.86 9.91
N ARG A 13 -14.46 2.17 9.23
CA ARG A 13 -14.29 0.73 9.01
C ARG A 13 -13.81 0.38 7.60
N LEU A 14 -13.47 1.40 6.84
CA LEU A 14 -12.98 1.13 5.49
C LEU A 14 -11.60 0.49 5.55
N SER A 15 -11.29 -0.28 4.52
CA SER A 15 -10.03 -1.02 4.48
C SER A 15 -8.83 -0.14 4.25
N ASN A 16 -9.04 1.17 4.02
CA ASN A 16 -7.95 2.08 3.74
C ASN A 16 -7.34 2.69 4.99
N ARG A 17 -7.60 2.12 6.15
CA ARG A 17 -7.05 2.66 7.39
C ARG A 17 -6.69 1.57 8.37
N ALA A 18 -5.82 1.89 9.29
CA ALA A 18 -5.39 0.98 10.33
C ALA A 18 -4.87 1.80 11.51
N THR A 19 -4.52 1.14 12.58
CA THR A 19 -3.91 1.78 13.74
C THR A 19 -2.51 1.19 13.91
N VAL A 20 -1.52 2.06 14.10
CA VAL A 20 -0.16 1.61 14.35
C VAL A 20 0.24 2.06 15.76
N HIS A 21 1.16 1.31 16.34
CA HIS A 21 1.58 1.57 17.71
C HIS A 21 3.06 1.98 17.69
N ILE A 22 3.35 3.15 18.19
CA ILE A 22 4.72 3.67 18.24
C ILE A 22 4.93 4.37 19.58
N ASP A 23 6.00 4.02 20.24
CA ASP A 23 6.40 4.66 21.50
C ASP A 23 5.26 4.70 22.52
N GLY A 24 4.53 3.59 22.60
CA GLY A 24 3.49 3.46 23.60
C GLY A 24 2.17 4.14 23.26
N HIS A 25 2.03 4.65 22.05
CA HIS A 25 0.81 5.35 21.65
C HIS A 25 0.28 4.78 20.34
N ASP A 26 -1.03 4.85 20.17
CA ASP A 26 -1.67 4.40 18.95
C ASP A 26 -1.92 5.59 18.02
N PHE A 27 -1.61 5.40 16.77
CA PHE A 27 -1.80 6.44 15.75
C PHE A 27 -2.61 5.88 14.60
N PRO A 28 -3.59 6.63 14.11
CA PRO A 28 -4.30 6.20 12.91
C PRO A 28 -3.46 6.45 11.68
N VAL A 29 -3.47 5.52 10.76
CA VAL A 29 -2.87 5.70 9.45
C VAL A 29 -3.96 5.50 8.42
N VAL A 30 -3.96 6.34 7.41
CA VAL A 30 -5.02 6.34 6.40
C VAL A 30 -4.39 6.42 5.02
N LEU A 31 -4.86 5.60 4.12
CA LEU A 31 -4.47 5.73 2.72
C LEU A 31 -5.60 6.40 1.98
N SER A 32 -5.34 7.60 1.51
CA SER A 32 -6.31 8.41 0.81
C SER A 32 -5.56 9.15 -0.28
N HIS A 33 -6.29 9.86 -1.11
CA HIS A 33 -5.65 10.70 -2.11
C HIS A 33 -4.70 11.69 -1.43
N GLU A 34 -5.12 12.20 -0.29
CA GLU A 34 -4.31 13.12 0.50
C GLU A 34 -2.99 12.48 0.94
N ALA A 35 -3.05 11.21 1.35
CA ALA A 35 -1.83 10.51 1.75
C ALA A 35 -0.85 10.43 0.59
N LEU A 36 -1.35 10.16 -0.61
CA LEU A 36 -0.50 10.08 -1.79
C LEU A 36 0.16 11.43 -2.09
N GLU A 37 -0.58 12.51 -1.86
CA GLU A 37 -0.02 13.84 -2.05
C GLU A 37 1.08 14.12 -1.03
N TYR A 38 0.86 13.76 0.22
CA TYR A 38 1.88 13.95 1.24
C TYR A 38 3.14 13.14 0.91
N ILE A 39 2.95 11.90 0.47
CA ILE A 39 4.09 11.08 0.10
C ILE A 39 4.88 11.74 -1.03
N GLY A 40 4.18 12.22 -2.05
CA GLY A 40 4.86 12.85 -3.18
C GLY A 40 5.64 14.07 -2.78
N ILE A 41 5.09 14.88 -1.86
CA ILE A 41 5.76 16.09 -1.43
C ILE A 41 7.10 15.79 -0.76
N VAL A 42 7.17 14.72 0.03
CA VAL A 42 8.38 14.41 0.78
C VAL A 42 9.33 13.50 0.01
N TYR A 43 8.85 12.79 -1.01
CA TYR A 43 9.67 11.87 -1.76
C TYR A 43 10.03 12.44 -3.12
N GLN A 44 11.13 13.17 -3.16
CA GLN A 44 11.60 13.78 -4.42
C GLN A 44 10.51 14.54 -5.16
N GLU A 45 9.48 14.92 -4.43
CA GLU A 45 8.34 15.68 -4.98
C GLU A 45 7.67 14.97 -6.14
N ASP A 46 7.67 13.65 -6.14
CA ASP A 46 7.11 12.87 -7.23
C ASP A 46 6.60 11.54 -6.71
N TYR A 47 5.27 11.41 -6.64
CA TYR A 47 4.67 10.18 -6.15
C TYR A 47 4.95 9.00 -7.09
N GLN A 48 4.99 9.24 -8.40
CA GLN A 48 5.23 8.15 -9.34
C GLN A 48 6.62 7.57 -9.15
N LYS A 49 7.58 8.44 -8.87
CA LYS A 49 8.94 7.98 -8.58
C LYS A 49 8.93 7.16 -7.29
N PHE A 50 8.19 7.60 -6.31
CA PHE A 50 8.05 6.86 -5.05
C PHE A 50 7.50 5.46 -5.32
N GLU A 51 6.42 5.38 -6.08
CA GLU A 51 5.78 4.09 -6.33
C GLU A 51 6.71 3.14 -7.06
N SER A 52 7.43 3.63 -8.04
CA SER A 52 8.38 2.82 -8.77
C SER A 52 9.50 2.32 -7.86
N ASP A 53 10.04 3.21 -7.05
CA ASP A 53 11.13 2.83 -6.15
C ASP A 53 10.64 1.88 -5.06
N LEU A 54 9.41 2.06 -4.60
CA LEU A 54 8.82 1.15 -3.62
C LEU A 54 8.70 -0.25 -4.19
N ASN A 55 8.21 -0.37 -5.42
CA ASN A 55 8.08 -1.68 -6.04
C ASN A 55 9.44 -2.36 -6.19
N ASP A 56 10.46 -1.63 -6.59
CA ASP A 56 11.80 -2.18 -6.70
C ASP A 56 12.31 -2.63 -5.35
N PHE A 57 12.07 -1.83 -4.32
CA PHE A 57 12.49 -2.14 -2.97
C PHE A 57 11.83 -3.43 -2.48
N LEU A 58 10.53 -3.56 -2.70
CA LEU A 58 9.81 -4.73 -2.26
C LEU A 58 10.27 -5.98 -2.98
N GLN A 59 10.56 -5.87 -4.26
CA GLN A 59 11.05 -7.02 -5.02
C GLN A 59 12.42 -7.46 -4.54
N ARG A 60 13.29 -6.51 -4.22
CA ARG A 60 14.61 -6.85 -3.72
C ARG A 60 14.53 -7.47 -2.33
N SER A 61 13.58 -7.04 -1.54
CA SER A 61 13.44 -7.52 -0.15
C SER A 61 12.82 -8.90 -0.08
N LYS A 62 11.99 -9.24 -1.04
CA LYS A 62 11.30 -10.52 -1.07
C LYS A 62 10.58 -10.83 0.23
N GLY A 63 9.97 -9.81 0.81
CA GLY A 63 9.20 -9.97 2.03
C GLY A 63 10.01 -10.02 3.30
N LYS A 64 11.33 -9.87 3.23
CA LYS A 64 12.16 -9.91 4.41
C LYS A 64 12.62 -8.51 4.76
N LEU A 65 11.89 -7.87 5.63
CA LEU A 65 12.19 -6.50 6.03
C LEU A 65 12.67 -6.45 7.47
N SER A 66 13.84 -5.93 7.66
CA SER A 66 14.36 -5.69 9.00
C SER A 66 15.31 -4.51 8.91
N VAL A 67 15.64 -3.94 10.05
CA VAL A 67 16.54 -2.81 10.08
C VAL A 67 17.85 -3.12 9.35
N GLY A 68 18.34 -4.33 9.52
CA GLY A 68 19.61 -4.70 8.91
C GLY A 68 19.57 -4.91 7.40
N THR A 69 18.40 -5.12 6.84
CA THR A 69 18.29 -5.39 5.41
C THR A 69 17.84 -4.18 4.61
N ILE A 70 17.46 -3.11 5.27
CA ILE A 70 17.03 -1.89 4.59
C ILE A 70 18.24 -1.01 4.36
N LYS A 71 18.51 -0.72 3.09
CA LYS A 71 19.63 0.15 2.75
C LYS A 71 19.32 1.58 3.15
N SER A 72 20.37 2.37 3.37
CA SER A 72 20.12 3.75 3.77
C SER A 72 19.28 4.51 2.75
N SER A 73 19.46 4.23 1.47
CA SER A 73 18.65 4.91 0.46
C SER A 73 17.19 4.48 0.51
N ASP A 74 16.92 3.27 1.00
CA ASP A 74 15.55 2.75 1.04
C ASP A 74 14.78 3.27 2.24
N TRP A 75 15.48 3.76 3.27
CA TRP A 75 14.78 4.29 4.42
C TRP A 75 13.90 5.48 4.09
N LYS A 76 14.27 6.23 3.06
CA LYS A 76 13.43 7.34 2.64
C LYS A 76 12.09 6.83 2.12
N ILE A 77 12.10 5.68 1.43
CA ILE A 77 10.86 5.05 0.95
C ILE A 77 10.00 4.67 2.15
N VAL A 78 10.60 3.99 3.11
CA VAL A 78 9.89 3.52 4.31
C VAL A 78 9.27 4.69 5.05
N LYS A 79 10.07 5.71 5.32
CA LYS A 79 9.58 6.84 6.10
C LYS A 79 8.57 7.69 5.35
N SER A 80 8.70 7.79 4.04
CA SER A 80 7.76 8.58 3.26
C SER A 80 6.36 7.97 3.27
N LEU A 81 6.27 6.65 3.14
CA LEU A 81 4.97 5.99 3.19
C LEU A 81 4.33 6.18 4.57
N VAL A 82 5.11 5.91 5.61
CA VAL A 82 4.60 6.03 6.98
C VAL A 82 4.16 7.48 7.25
N TYR A 83 5.00 8.43 6.86
CA TYR A 83 4.66 9.84 7.08
C TYR A 83 3.35 10.21 6.38
N GLY A 84 3.23 9.85 5.11
CA GLY A 84 2.05 10.24 4.35
C GLY A 84 0.78 9.69 4.95
N MET A 85 0.84 8.45 5.42
CA MET A 85 -0.35 7.82 5.99
C MET A 85 -0.64 8.33 7.40
N LEU A 86 0.38 8.69 8.16
CA LEU A 86 0.17 9.31 9.46
C LEU A 86 -0.42 10.72 9.30
N ALA A 87 0.10 11.48 8.35
CA ALA A 87 -0.39 12.83 8.10
C ALA A 87 -1.85 12.79 7.65
N ALA A 88 -2.19 11.86 6.78
CA ALA A 88 -3.58 11.70 6.35
C ALA A 88 -4.46 11.24 7.50
N GLY A 89 -3.87 10.57 8.49
CA GLY A 89 -4.60 10.16 9.69
C GLY A 89 -4.76 11.25 10.72
N GLY A 90 -4.16 12.41 10.48
CA GLY A 90 -4.34 13.56 11.36
C GLY A 90 -3.09 14.06 12.07
N LEU A 91 -1.94 13.44 11.86
CA LEU A 91 -0.72 13.90 12.51
C LEU A 91 -0.29 15.20 11.85
N GLU A 92 -0.02 16.22 12.66
CA GLU A 92 0.25 17.56 12.14
C GLU A 92 1.72 17.97 12.15
N ASP A 93 2.58 17.14 12.67
CA ASP A 93 3.99 17.48 12.75
C ASP A 93 4.63 17.55 11.37
N SER A 94 5.70 18.32 11.27
CA SER A 94 6.38 18.50 9.99
C SER A 94 7.03 17.19 9.53
N PRO A 95 7.24 17.03 8.22
CA PRO A 95 7.94 15.84 7.73
C PRO A 95 9.29 15.62 8.39
N LYS A 96 10.03 16.69 8.61
CA LYS A 96 11.34 16.60 9.21
C LYS A 96 11.24 16.00 10.61
N ASP A 97 10.30 16.47 11.39
CA ASP A 97 10.13 15.98 12.76
C ASP A 97 9.68 14.53 12.78
N VAL A 98 8.75 14.18 11.89
CA VAL A 98 8.27 12.82 11.82
C VAL A 98 9.38 11.86 11.38
N PHE A 99 10.15 12.26 10.38
CA PHE A 99 11.26 11.43 9.92
C PHE A 99 12.30 11.22 11.02
N THR A 100 12.59 12.28 11.77
CA THR A 100 13.53 12.18 12.88
C THR A 100 13.01 11.25 13.96
N TRP A 101 11.73 11.38 14.28
CA TRP A 101 11.10 10.57 15.30
C TRP A 101 11.03 9.09 14.90
N LEU A 102 10.71 8.81 13.65
CA LEU A 102 10.63 7.44 13.17
C LEU A 102 11.99 6.75 13.27
N GLY A 103 13.06 7.47 12.93
CA GLY A 103 14.40 6.93 13.04
C GLY A 103 14.60 5.67 12.22
N PHE A 104 15.57 4.86 12.65
CA PHE A 104 15.92 3.63 11.96
C PHE A 104 15.73 2.47 12.91
N ARG A 105 14.50 2.27 13.36
CA ARG A 105 14.18 1.33 14.43
C ARG A 105 13.34 0.16 13.91
N ASN A 106 13.40 -0.93 14.65
CA ASN A 106 12.53 -2.07 14.33
C ASN A 106 11.05 -1.67 14.40
N GLU A 107 10.72 -0.80 15.33
CA GLU A 107 9.34 -0.34 15.46
C GLU A 107 8.88 0.37 14.20
N THR A 108 9.75 1.16 13.59
CA THR A 108 9.44 1.83 12.33
C THR A 108 9.19 0.82 11.22
N VAL A 109 9.95 -0.27 11.19
CA VAL A 109 9.75 -1.31 10.20
C VAL A 109 8.40 -1.99 10.40
N LYS A 110 8.00 -2.23 11.65
CA LYS A 110 6.70 -2.82 11.91
C LYS A 110 5.57 -1.91 11.47
N VAL A 111 5.72 -0.62 11.72
CA VAL A 111 4.72 0.35 11.29
C VAL A 111 4.64 0.39 9.77
N PHE A 112 5.79 0.37 9.12
CA PHE A 112 5.84 0.34 7.67
C PHE A 112 5.12 -0.90 7.13
N THR A 113 5.31 -2.05 7.76
CA THR A 113 4.65 -3.27 7.33
C THR A 113 3.13 -3.12 7.41
N THR A 114 2.62 -2.54 8.49
CA THR A 114 1.19 -2.30 8.62
C THR A 114 0.71 -1.33 7.55
N CYS A 115 1.46 -0.27 7.31
CA CYS A 115 1.12 0.69 6.26
C CYS A 115 1.11 0.02 4.90
N MET A 116 2.05 -0.90 4.65
CA MET A 116 2.10 -1.63 3.40
C MET A 116 0.89 -2.54 3.21
N GLU A 117 0.40 -3.13 4.29
CA GLU A 117 -0.79 -3.95 4.19
C GLU A 117 -1.98 -3.10 3.73
N VAL A 118 -2.13 -1.91 4.30
CA VAL A 118 -3.20 -1.01 3.89
C VAL A 118 -3.00 -0.55 2.45
N PHE A 119 -1.77 -0.20 2.13
CA PHE A 119 -1.41 0.29 0.80
C PHE A 119 -1.72 -0.78 -0.25
N SER A 120 -1.33 -2.00 0.01
CA SER A 120 -1.54 -3.10 -0.92
C SER A 120 -3.01 -3.41 -1.14
N LYS A 121 -3.81 -3.35 -0.08
CA LYS A 121 -5.23 -3.63 -0.22
C LYS A 121 -5.92 -2.62 -1.13
N ASN A 122 -5.42 -1.40 -1.14
CA ASN A 122 -6.11 -0.33 -1.86
C ASN A 122 -5.51 0.00 -3.22
N THR A 123 -4.19 -0.14 -3.38
CA THR A 123 -3.56 0.11 -4.66
C THR A 123 -3.33 -1.16 -5.43
N PHE A 124 -3.27 -2.27 -4.73
CA PHE A 124 -3.02 -3.55 -5.35
C PHE A 124 -4.08 -3.94 -6.35
N GLN A 125 -5.28 -3.44 -6.19
CA GLN A 125 -6.34 -3.75 -7.11
C GLN A 125 -6.02 -3.30 -8.53
N VAL A 126 -5.31 -2.22 -8.65
CA VAL A 126 -4.89 -1.76 -9.97
C VAL A 126 -3.92 -2.76 -10.57
N GLU A 127 -3.02 -3.27 -9.75
CA GLU A 127 -2.08 -4.28 -10.19
C GLU A 127 -2.80 -5.56 -10.57
N ASP A 128 -3.76 -5.95 -9.74
CA ASP A 128 -4.56 -7.12 -10.02
C ASP A 128 -5.30 -6.98 -11.33
N LEU A 129 -5.88 -5.85 -11.57
CA LEU A 129 -6.59 -5.61 -12.81
C LEU A 129 -5.66 -5.69 -13.99
N LYS A 130 -4.46 -5.20 -13.85
CA LYS A 130 -3.49 -5.29 -14.91
C LYS A 130 -3.11 -6.73 -15.15
N LYS A 131 -2.97 -7.50 -14.10
CA LYS A 131 -2.65 -8.90 -14.24
C LYS A 131 -3.80 -9.65 -14.83
N SER A 132 -5.00 -9.30 -14.45
CA SER A 132 -6.17 -9.97 -15.00
C SER A 132 -6.31 -9.76 -16.47
N LYS A 133 -5.82 -8.66 -16.96
CA LYS A 133 -5.88 -8.41 -18.38
C LYS A 133 -4.96 -9.30 -19.13
N LYS A 134 -4.01 -9.88 -18.47
CA LYS A 134 -3.18 -10.85 -19.11
C LYS A 134 -4.06 -12.05 -19.35
N PRO A 135 -3.88 -12.68 -20.42
CA PRO A 135 -4.77 -13.73 -20.81
C PRO A 135 -4.83 -14.93 -19.93
N GLN A 136 -3.94 -15.06 -19.01
CA GLN A 136 -3.87 -16.31 -18.35
C GLN A 136 -5.00 -16.68 -17.48
N ASP A 137 -5.65 -15.78 -16.81
CA ASP A 137 -6.68 -16.20 -15.89
C ASP A 137 -8.02 -16.46 -16.52
N PHE A 138 -8.72 -15.44 -16.94
CA PHE A 138 -9.96 -15.64 -17.56
C PHE A 138 -9.84 -16.41 -18.83
N GLN A 139 -8.88 -16.08 -19.61
CA GLN A 139 -8.76 -16.70 -20.91
C GLN A 139 -8.45 -18.17 -20.82
N LYS A 140 -7.73 -18.56 -19.82
CA LYS A 140 -7.49 -19.97 -19.65
C LYS A 140 -8.75 -20.73 -19.41
N MET A 141 -9.60 -20.24 -18.57
CA MET A 141 -10.82 -20.93 -18.28
C MET A 141 -11.70 -21.03 -19.49
N LYS A 142 -11.78 -19.99 -20.24
CA LYS A 142 -12.60 -20.02 -21.43
C LYS A 142 -12.06 -20.98 -22.46
N ARG A 143 -10.75 -20.99 -22.60
CA ARG A 143 -10.15 -21.88 -23.55
C ARG A 143 -10.36 -23.33 -23.18
N LYS A 144 -10.36 -23.64 -21.91
CA LYS A 144 -10.61 -24.98 -21.50
C LYS A 144 -11.99 -25.41 -21.89
N ASN A 145 -12.93 -24.56 -21.66
CA ASN A 145 -14.29 -24.91 -22.04
C ASN A 145 -14.40 -25.12 -23.53
N ASN A 146 -13.79 -24.29 -24.27
CA ASN A 146 -13.86 -24.44 -25.71
C ASN A 146 -13.21 -25.73 -26.17
N ARG A 147 -12.12 -26.10 -25.58
CA ARG A 147 -11.48 -27.32 -25.96
C ARG A 147 -12.36 -28.50 -25.67
N ASN A 148 -13.00 -28.48 -24.55
CA ASN A 148 -13.88 -29.58 -24.21
C ASN A 148 -15.00 -29.69 -25.21
N GLN A 149 -15.54 -28.57 -25.57
CA GLN A 149 -16.63 -28.61 -26.53
C GLN A 149 -16.17 -29.13 -27.87
N LYS A 150 -14.97 -28.75 -28.26
CA LYS A 150 -14.48 -29.22 -29.49
C LYS A 150 -14.29 -30.68 -29.47
N ASN A 151 -13.79 -31.20 -28.44
CA ASN A 151 -13.53 -32.59 -28.38
C ASN A 151 -14.76 -33.41 -28.39
N ASN A 152 -15.80 -32.93 -27.77
CA ASN A 152 -16.99 -33.70 -27.71
C ASN A 152 -17.58 -33.98 -29.03
N PRO A 153 -17.82 -33.07 -29.84
CA PRO A 153 -18.52 -33.35 -31.05
C PRO A 153 -17.75 -34.13 -32.02
N LYS A 154 -16.58 -34.36 -31.77
CA LYS A 154 -15.88 -35.03 -32.67
C LYS A 154 -16.34 -36.31 -32.98
N ASN A 155 -16.92 -36.84 -32.23
CA ASN A 155 -17.37 -38.10 -32.50
C ASN A 155 -17.83 -38.45 -33.70
#